data_4bd85e7ea9402ccc8a4f4351d28251da
#
_entry.id   4bd85e7ea9402ccc8a4f4351d28251da
#
_cell.length_a   1.000
_cell.length_b   1.000
_cell.length_c   1.000
_cell.angle_alpha   90.00
_cell.angle_beta   90.00
_cell.angle_gamma   90.00
#
_symmetry.space_group_name_H-M   'P 1'
#
loop_
_entity.id
_entity.type
_entity.pdbx_description
1 polymer ?
#
loop_
_entity_poly.entity_id
_entity_poly.type
_entity_poly.pdbx_seq_one_letter_code
_entity_poly.pdbx_strand_id
1 'polypeptide(L)'
;MKTTKNLLLLLAVTFISLQGAFAAWPNGAWPDGDGHGKLNGHEYVDLGLSVMWATCNVGAELQSDYGDHYKWGETAPITKEWQKGQTMGLELEDISGTSRDIARVKWGKPWRMPTEGELQELVDLCSWCWTKVNGHKGYKVTGPSGNSIFLPADAHGLTPEYDGFGCIWSSTLYKEPYEEKRHDYAYDLCFMKPPRVSIPYEYSFDDLVGVGFSSTLPGWKELNVTPSYRDIAKCIRPVTDR
;
A
#
# COMPACT_ATOMS: atom_id res chain seq x y z
N MET A 1 -59.47 38.64 3.05
CA MET A 1 -59.02 37.23 3.07
C MET A 1 -58.04 37.03 1.90
N LYS A 2 -56.76 36.97 2.18
CA LYS A 2 -55.70 36.70 1.18
C LYS A 2 -55.11 35.37 1.53
N THR A 3 -55.30 34.35 0.69
CA THR A 3 -54.74 33.01 0.78
C THR A 3 -53.34 33.03 0.20
N THR A 4 -52.32 32.88 1.03
CA THR A 4 -50.92 32.65 0.64
C THR A 4 -50.76 31.17 0.27
N LYS A 5 -50.43 30.90 -0.99
CA LYS A 5 -50.01 29.57 -1.48
C LYS A 5 -48.55 29.38 -1.14
N ASN A 6 -48.22 28.43 -0.25
CA ASN A 6 -46.89 27.97 -0.02
C ASN A 6 -46.40 27.13 -1.20
N LEU A 7 -45.38 27.63 -1.90
CA LEU A 7 -44.65 26.91 -2.95
C LEU A 7 -43.54 26.10 -2.30
N LEU A 8 -43.75 24.80 -2.12
CA LEU A 8 -42.66 23.87 -1.74
C LEU A 8 -41.74 23.67 -2.94
N LEU A 9 -40.53 24.21 -2.83
CA LEU A 9 -39.46 23.95 -3.79
C LEU A 9 -38.79 22.62 -3.44
N LEU A 10 -39.10 21.54 -4.16
CA LEU A 10 -38.38 20.28 -4.10
C LEU A 10 -37.05 20.46 -4.82
N LEU A 11 -35.97 20.56 -4.06
CA LEU A 11 -34.59 20.42 -4.56
C LEU A 11 -34.34 18.94 -4.85
N ALA A 12 -34.49 18.53 -6.10
CA ALA A 12 -33.98 17.24 -6.56
C ALA A 12 -32.45 17.32 -6.67
N VAL A 13 -31.78 16.75 -5.68
CA VAL A 13 -30.33 16.52 -5.76
C VAL A 13 -30.10 15.36 -6.72
N THR A 14 -29.79 15.67 -7.96
CA THR A 14 -29.30 14.68 -8.93
C THR A 14 -27.92 14.22 -8.51
N PHE A 15 -27.83 13.03 -7.95
CA PHE A 15 -26.56 12.30 -7.84
C PHE A 15 -26.12 11.97 -9.28
N ILE A 16 -25.18 12.76 -9.81
CA ILE A 16 -24.39 12.36 -10.98
C ILE A 16 -23.41 11.31 -10.49
N SER A 17 -23.77 10.04 -10.63
CA SER A 17 -22.82 8.95 -10.51
C SER A 17 -21.78 9.14 -11.63
N LEU A 18 -20.57 9.56 -11.29
CA LEU A 18 -19.41 9.49 -12.15
C LEU A 18 -19.09 8.00 -12.35
N GLN A 19 -19.76 7.36 -13.28
CA GLN A 19 -19.33 6.07 -13.79
C GLN A 19 -18.10 6.35 -14.65
N GLY A 20 -16.91 6.28 -14.03
CA GLY A 20 -15.66 6.17 -14.76
C GLY A 20 -15.80 5.00 -15.73
N ALA A 21 -15.50 5.24 -17.01
CA ALA A 21 -15.49 4.20 -18.01
C ALA A 21 -14.39 3.20 -17.65
N PHE A 22 -14.74 2.14 -16.93
CA PHE A 22 -13.88 0.99 -16.73
C PHE A 22 -13.70 0.33 -18.09
N ALA A 23 -12.45 0.26 -18.55
CA ALA A 23 -12.12 -0.54 -19.72
C ALA A 23 -12.54 -1.99 -19.45
N ALA A 24 -13.61 -2.45 -20.10
CA ALA A 24 -14.06 -3.81 -19.96
C ALA A 24 -12.94 -4.77 -20.42
N TRP A 25 -12.72 -5.84 -19.67
CA TRP A 25 -11.90 -6.96 -20.13
C TRP A 25 -12.34 -7.41 -21.52
N PRO A 26 -11.41 -7.83 -22.41
CA PRO A 26 -11.74 -8.23 -23.78
C PRO A 26 -12.81 -9.30 -23.91
N ASN A 27 -13.16 -9.99 -22.85
CA ASN A 27 -14.15 -11.08 -22.81
C ASN A 27 -15.26 -10.91 -21.78
N GLY A 28 -15.38 -9.78 -21.10
CA GLY A 28 -16.57 -9.37 -20.32
C GLY A 28 -16.96 -10.21 -19.10
N ALA A 29 -16.15 -11.17 -18.68
CA ALA A 29 -16.44 -11.99 -17.51
C ALA A 29 -15.20 -12.09 -16.62
N TRP A 30 -15.35 -11.81 -15.34
CA TRP A 30 -14.43 -12.20 -14.31
C TRP A 30 -14.33 -13.72 -14.29
N PRO A 31 -13.15 -14.32 -14.15
CA PRO A 31 -13.00 -15.77 -14.20
C PRO A 31 -13.89 -16.52 -13.20
N ASP A 32 -14.21 -15.91 -12.07
CA ASP A 32 -14.94 -16.57 -10.98
C ASP A 32 -16.16 -15.78 -10.43
N GLY A 33 -16.57 -14.68 -11.05
CA GLY A 33 -17.84 -13.97 -10.74
C GLY A 33 -17.89 -13.17 -9.44
N ASP A 34 -16.98 -13.36 -8.51
CA ASP A 34 -16.93 -12.75 -7.17
C ASP A 34 -15.77 -11.76 -6.96
N GLY A 35 -14.99 -11.52 -8.02
CA GLY A 35 -13.83 -10.61 -7.97
C GLY A 35 -12.58 -11.24 -7.35
N HIS A 36 -12.52 -12.56 -7.22
CA HIS A 36 -11.34 -13.31 -6.79
C HIS A 36 -10.81 -14.17 -7.94
N GLY A 37 -9.51 -14.44 -7.94
CA GLY A 37 -8.90 -15.31 -8.92
C GLY A 37 -7.47 -15.68 -8.57
N LYS A 38 -6.82 -16.42 -9.47
CA LYS A 38 -5.47 -16.95 -9.27
C LYS A 38 -4.62 -16.82 -10.52
N LEU A 39 -3.41 -16.26 -10.39
CA LEU A 39 -2.44 -16.10 -11.45
C LEU A 39 -1.08 -16.64 -10.99
N ASN A 40 -0.45 -17.51 -11.78
CA ASN A 40 0.84 -18.12 -11.46
C ASN A 40 0.90 -18.74 -10.05
N GLY A 41 -0.23 -19.30 -9.56
CA GLY A 41 -0.28 -19.89 -8.24
C GLY A 41 -0.57 -18.92 -7.09
N HIS A 42 -0.69 -17.61 -7.35
CA HIS A 42 -0.97 -16.57 -6.34
C HIS A 42 -2.37 -16.00 -6.52
N GLU A 43 -3.08 -15.82 -5.41
CA GLU A 43 -4.45 -15.33 -5.40
C GLU A 43 -4.50 -13.80 -5.45
N TYR A 44 -5.52 -13.29 -6.14
CA TYR A 44 -5.84 -11.85 -6.20
C TYR A 44 -7.28 -11.56 -5.85
N VAL A 45 -7.51 -10.29 -5.49
CA VAL A 45 -8.81 -9.73 -5.18
C VAL A 45 -9.01 -8.44 -5.97
N ASP A 46 -10.17 -8.32 -6.61
CA ASP A 46 -10.65 -7.06 -7.16
C ASP A 46 -11.27 -6.23 -6.05
N LEU A 47 -10.59 -5.18 -5.66
CA LEU A 47 -11.10 -4.21 -4.68
C LEU A 47 -11.99 -3.13 -5.32
N GLY A 48 -12.16 -3.13 -6.67
CA GLY A 48 -12.81 -2.05 -7.39
C GLY A 48 -11.91 -0.84 -7.63
N LEU A 49 -10.58 -1.04 -7.59
CA LEU A 49 -9.54 -0.05 -7.85
C LEU A 49 -9.00 -0.20 -9.29
N SER A 50 -7.98 0.59 -9.64
CA SER A 50 -7.36 0.54 -10.97
C SER A 50 -6.68 -0.81 -11.27
N VAL A 51 -6.20 -1.52 -10.24
CA VAL A 51 -5.53 -2.82 -10.31
C VAL A 51 -6.16 -3.84 -9.38
N MET A 52 -5.81 -5.11 -9.59
CA MET A 52 -6.13 -6.20 -8.67
C MET A 52 -4.99 -6.41 -7.68
N TRP A 53 -5.33 -6.68 -6.43
CA TRP A 53 -4.39 -6.81 -5.33
C TRP A 53 -4.16 -8.27 -4.95
N ALA A 54 -2.91 -8.67 -4.74
CA ALA A 54 -2.60 -9.97 -4.17
C ALA A 54 -3.18 -10.13 -2.76
N THR A 55 -3.59 -11.35 -2.41
CA THR A 55 -4.06 -11.66 -1.05
C THR A 55 -2.91 -11.74 -0.04
N CYS A 56 -1.68 -12.06 -0.49
CA CYS A 56 -0.50 -12.26 0.33
C CYS A 56 0.65 -11.32 -0.06
N ASN A 57 1.57 -11.08 0.87
CA ASN A 57 2.85 -10.46 0.58
C ASN A 57 3.79 -11.44 -0.14
N VAL A 58 4.82 -10.94 -0.82
CA VAL A 58 5.89 -11.78 -1.38
C VAL A 58 6.56 -12.56 -0.25
N GLY A 59 6.70 -13.89 -0.43
CA GLY A 59 7.28 -14.78 0.60
C GLY A 59 6.29 -15.26 1.67
N ALA A 60 5.03 -14.79 1.67
CA ALA A 60 3.99 -15.25 2.57
C ALA A 60 3.18 -16.40 1.97
N GLU A 61 2.74 -17.34 2.81
CA GLU A 61 1.81 -18.42 2.45
C GLU A 61 0.36 -18.05 2.78
N LEU A 62 0.13 -17.33 3.88
CA LEU A 62 -1.18 -16.87 4.32
C LEU A 62 -1.28 -15.35 4.21
N GLN A 63 -2.50 -14.85 4.05
CA GLN A 63 -2.75 -13.39 4.00
C GLN A 63 -2.33 -12.66 5.28
N SER A 64 -2.26 -13.37 6.40
CA SER A 64 -1.85 -12.85 7.70
C SER A 64 -0.34 -12.84 7.91
N ASP A 65 0.41 -13.54 7.07
CA ASP A 65 1.86 -13.63 7.22
C ASP A 65 2.53 -12.35 6.71
N TYR A 66 3.61 -11.98 7.35
CA TYR A 66 4.37 -10.77 6.98
C TYR A 66 5.07 -10.92 5.62
N GLY A 67 5.52 -12.14 5.29
CA GLY A 67 6.34 -12.41 4.12
C GLY A 67 7.79 -11.97 4.29
N ASP A 68 8.49 -11.90 3.18
CA ASP A 68 9.88 -11.46 3.14
C ASP A 68 9.99 -9.94 3.08
N HIS A 69 11.12 -9.40 3.61
CA HIS A 69 11.44 -7.98 3.55
C HIS A 69 12.57 -7.73 2.55
N TYR A 70 12.41 -6.69 1.74
CA TYR A 70 13.34 -6.31 0.69
C TYR A 70 13.71 -4.83 0.78
N LYS A 71 14.98 -4.51 0.51
CA LYS A 71 15.37 -3.16 0.16
C LYS A 71 14.81 -2.80 -1.21
N TRP A 72 14.51 -1.54 -1.42
CA TRP A 72 13.93 -1.11 -2.69
C TRP A 72 14.85 -1.39 -3.89
N GLY A 73 14.33 -2.10 -4.89
CA GLY A 73 15.08 -2.51 -6.08
C GLY A 73 16.02 -3.70 -5.88
N GLU A 74 16.04 -4.31 -4.68
CA GLU A 74 16.76 -5.55 -4.41
C GLU A 74 15.86 -6.76 -4.53
N THR A 75 16.44 -7.88 -4.98
CA THR A 75 15.68 -9.14 -5.20
C THR A 75 16.07 -10.25 -4.23
N ALA A 76 17.01 -9.98 -3.33
CA ALA A 76 17.38 -10.84 -2.22
C ALA A 76 16.67 -10.38 -0.94
N PRO A 77 15.99 -11.27 -0.20
CA PRO A 77 15.35 -10.90 1.06
C PRO A 77 16.40 -10.63 2.14
N ILE A 78 16.08 -9.70 3.04
CA ILE A 78 16.90 -9.46 4.23
C ILE A 78 16.52 -10.48 5.29
N THR A 79 17.47 -11.33 5.68
CA THR A 79 17.27 -12.42 6.65
C THR A 79 17.74 -12.10 8.06
N LYS A 80 18.48 -11.03 8.24
CA LYS A 80 19.05 -10.59 9.54
C LYS A 80 19.09 -9.07 9.58
N GLU A 81 19.06 -8.57 10.82
CA GLU A 81 19.12 -7.19 11.26
C GLU A 81 19.59 -6.15 10.26
N TRP A 82 18.99 -4.96 10.40
CA TRP A 82 19.27 -3.75 9.65
C TRP A 82 20.75 -3.62 9.23
N GLN A 83 21.02 -3.87 7.98
CA GLN A 83 22.32 -3.58 7.38
C GLN A 83 22.15 -2.34 6.50
N LYS A 84 22.77 -1.24 6.91
CA LYS A 84 22.91 -0.05 6.07
C LYS A 84 23.64 -0.47 4.79
N GLY A 85 22.89 -0.68 3.72
CA GLY A 85 23.43 -1.04 2.41
C GLY A 85 23.88 0.20 1.67
N GLN A 86 24.79 0.01 0.74
CA GLN A 86 25.08 1.06 -0.23
C GLN A 86 23.85 1.20 -1.15
N THR A 87 23.32 2.40 -1.19
CA THR A 87 22.30 2.79 -2.18
C THR A 87 22.89 2.58 -3.57
N MET A 88 22.40 1.60 -4.30
CA MET A 88 22.81 1.45 -5.69
C MET A 88 22.20 2.59 -6.50
N GLY A 89 23.02 3.29 -7.27
CA GLY A 89 22.60 4.36 -8.17
C GLY A 89 21.66 3.82 -9.26
N LEU A 90 20.39 3.61 -8.90
CA LEU A 90 19.34 3.28 -9.85
C LEU A 90 18.75 4.59 -10.35
N GLU A 91 18.94 4.85 -11.63
CA GLU A 91 18.38 6.01 -12.31
C GLU A 91 16.92 5.78 -12.78
N LEU A 92 16.33 4.62 -12.46
CA LEU A 92 14.96 4.29 -12.85
C LEU A 92 13.96 5.02 -11.96
N GLU A 93 13.06 5.78 -12.59
CA GLU A 93 11.96 6.48 -11.89
C GLU A 93 10.91 5.51 -11.35
N ASP A 94 10.74 4.37 -12.02
CA ASP A 94 9.84 3.30 -11.66
C ASP A 94 10.49 1.95 -11.99
N ILE A 95 10.47 1.03 -11.02
CA ILE A 95 11.00 -0.32 -11.21
C ILE A 95 9.92 -1.35 -11.53
N SER A 96 8.65 -0.94 -11.61
CA SER A 96 7.51 -1.83 -11.87
C SER A 96 7.73 -2.69 -13.12
N GLY A 97 7.56 -3.99 -12.96
CA GLY A 97 7.68 -4.96 -14.05
C GLY A 97 9.10 -5.19 -14.60
N THR A 98 10.12 -4.53 -14.05
CA THR A 98 11.54 -4.70 -14.43
C THR A 98 12.20 -5.87 -13.71
N SER A 99 13.48 -6.13 -13.98
CA SER A 99 14.30 -7.11 -13.25
C SER A 99 14.62 -6.69 -11.80
N ARG A 100 14.27 -5.47 -11.40
CA ARG A 100 14.40 -4.94 -10.04
C ARG A 100 13.11 -5.02 -9.23
N ASP A 101 12.02 -5.36 -9.88
CA ASP A 101 10.72 -5.59 -9.26
C ASP A 101 10.66 -7.01 -8.70
N ILE A 102 10.73 -7.15 -7.37
CA ILE A 102 10.75 -8.45 -6.71
C ILE A 102 9.46 -9.25 -6.92
N ALA A 103 8.31 -8.59 -7.03
CA ALA A 103 7.05 -9.28 -7.33
C ALA A 103 7.11 -9.91 -8.73
N ARG A 104 7.63 -9.17 -9.71
CA ARG A 104 7.90 -9.68 -11.06
C ARG A 104 8.90 -10.82 -11.06
N VAL A 105 9.97 -10.71 -10.30
CA VAL A 105 11.05 -11.71 -10.25
C VAL A 105 10.58 -13.01 -9.61
N LYS A 106 9.82 -12.94 -8.52
CA LYS A 106 9.38 -14.11 -7.76
C LYS A 106 8.13 -14.77 -8.34
N TRP A 107 7.15 -13.96 -8.79
CA TRP A 107 5.82 -14.47 -9.18
C TRP A 107 5.61 -14.48 -10.70
N GLY A 108 6.50 -13.83 -11.45
CA GLY A 108 6.43 -13.74 -12.92
C GLY A 108 5.35 -12.77 -13.41
N LYS A 109 5.28 -12.61 -14.75
CA LYS A 109 4.21 -11.82 -15.39
C LYS A 109 2.85 -12.46 -15.10
N PRO A 110 1.77 -11.68 -14.86
CA PRO A 110 1.69 -10.20 -14.92
C PRO A 110 1.98 -9.48 -13.60
N TRP A 111 2.37 -10.18 -12.54
CA TRP A 111 2.61 -9.60 -11.22
C TRP A 111 3.71 -8.53 -11.23
N ARG A 112 3.51 -7.50 -10.44
CA ARG A 112 4.45 -6.38 -10.24
C ARG A 112 4.25 -5.72 -8.89
N MET A 113 5.19 -4.87 -8.48
CA MET A 113 5.02 -3.97 -7.34
C MET A 113 3.97 -2.91 -7.69
N PRO A 114 3.20 -2.43 -6.70
CA PRO A 114 2.29 -1.29 -6.89
C PRO A 114 3.10 0.00 -7.11
N THR A 115 2.56 0.91 -7.89
CA THR A 115 3.05 2.28 -8.00
C THR A 115 2.64 3.10 -6.77
N GLU A 116 3.22 4.30 -6.61
CA GLU A 116 2.81 5.28 -5.58
C GLU A 116 1.33 5.63 -5.73
N GLY A 117 0.88 5.91 -6.97
CA GLY A 117 -0.53 6.26 -7.24
C GLY A 117 -1.51 5.14 -6.87
N GLU A 118 -1.15 3.86 -7.08
CA GLU A 118 -1.98 2.71 -6.70
C GLU A 118 -2.03 2.50 -5.18
N LEU A 119 -0.94 2.79 -4.46
CA LEU A 119 -0.97 2.84 -3.00
C LEU A 119 -1.85 3.98 -2.50
N GLN A 120 -1.82 5.14 -3.16
CA GLN A 120 -2.67 6.27 -2.82
C GLN A 120 -4.15 5.97 -3.07
N GLU A 121 -4.51 5.27 -4.16
CA GLU A 121 -5.89 4.77 -4.37
C GLU A 121 -6.36 3.89 -3.21
N LEU A 122 -5.49 3.02 -2.70
CA LEU A 122 -5.82 2.15 -1.57
C LEU A 122 -6.17 2.97 -0.32
N VAL A 123 -5.42 4.05 -0.08
CA VAL A 123 -5.65 4.97 1.05
C VAL A 123 -6.94 5.78 0.85
N ASP A 124 -7.17 6.31 -0.34
CA ASP A 124 -8.21 7.29 -0.61
C ASP A 124 -9.60 6.66 -0.82
N LEU A 125 -9.64 5.46 -1.42
CA LEU A 125 -10.89 4.85 -1.89
C LEU A 125 -11.35 3.66 -1.06
N CYS A 126 -10.51 3.11 -0.17
CA CYS A 126 -10.87 1.97 0.66
C CYS A 126 -11.21 2.36 2.09
N SER A 127 -11.99 1.53 2.75
CA SER A 127 -12.22 1.61 4.19
C SER A 127 -11.24 0.69 4.93
N TRP A 128 -10.66 1.20 6.04
CA TRP A 128 -9.63 0.55 6.81
C TRP A 128 -10.12 0.22 8.21
N CYS A 129 -10.11 -1.06 8.58
CA CYS A 129 -10.55 -1.54 9.88
C CYS A 129 -9.43 -2.30 10.57
N TRP A 130 -8.92 -1.75 11.69
CA TRP A 130 -7.91 -2.42 12.49
C TRP A 130 -8.46 -3.71 13.09
N THR A 131 -7.78 -4.83 12.88
CA THR A 131 -8.26 -6.15 13.29
C THR A 131 -7.10 -7.12 13.54
N LYS A 132 -7.45 -8.38 13.79
CA LYS A 132 -6.50 -9.48 14.00
C LYS A 132 -6.95 -10.69 13.18
N VAL A 133 -6.04 -11.26 12.38
CA VAL A 133 -6.25 -12.46 11.58
C VAL A 133 -5.15 -13.48 11.91
N ASN A 134 -5.52 -14.69 12.25
CA ASN A 134 -4.58 -15.78 12.63
C ASN A 134 -3.52 -15.39 13.66
N GLY A 135 -3.86 -14.50 14.58
CA GLY A 135 -2.92 -14.03 15.58
C GLY A 135 -2.14 -12.76 15.20
N HIS A 136 -2.07 -12.39 13.94
CA HIS A 136 -1.38 -11.20 13.43
C HIS A 136 -2.29 -9.99 13.44
N LYS A 137 -1.81 -8.86 13.93
CA LYS A 137 -2.53 -7.57 13.89
C LYS A 137 -2.31 -6.91 12.54
N GLY A 138 -3.27 -6.08 12.13
CA GLY A 138 -3.19 -5.38 10.86
C GLY A 138 -4.50 -4.72 10.48
N TYR A 139 -4.60 -4.31 9.24
CA TYR A 139 -5.81 -3.74 8.69
C TYR A 139 -6.52 -4.68 7.72
N LYS A 140 -7.83 -4.85 7.93
CA LYS A 140 -8.73 -5.27 6.87
C LYS A 140 -9.02 -4.04 6.01
N VAL A 141 -8.64 -4.09 4.75
CA VAL A 141 -8.83 -3.03 3.76
C VAL A 141 -9.92 -3.47 2.80
N THR A 142 -11.05 -2.75 2.81
CA THR A 142 -12.23 -3.08 1.99
C THR A 142 -12.41 -2.02 0.91
N GLY A 143 -12.37 -2.45 -0.33
CA GLY A 143 -12.48 -1.58 -1.50
C GLY A 143 -13.93 -1.28 -1.91
N PRO A 144 -14.11 -0.43 -2.92
CA PRO A 144 -15.42 -0.07 -3.46
C PRO A 144 -16.25 -1.27 -3.96
N SER A 145 -15.62 -2.36 -4.40
CA SER A 145 -16.32 -3.60 -4.80
C SER A 145 -17.00 -4.33 -3.64
N GLY A 146 -16.64 -4.01 -2.39
CA GLY A 146 -17.02 -4.75 -1.18
C GLY A 146 -16.04 -5.86 -0.81
N ASN A 147 -15.14 -6.25 -1.70
CA ASN A 147 -14.07 -7.21 -1.41
C ASN A 147 -13.00 -6.61 -0.53
N SER A 148 -12.20 -7.44 0.12
CA SER A 148 -11.20 -6.99 1.06
C SER A 148 -9.93 -7.83 1.03
N ILE A 149 -8.81 -7.19 1.40
CA ILE A 149 -7.53 -7.83 1.71
C ILE A 149 -7.15 -7.55 3.16
N PHE A 150 -6.24 -8.33 3.71
CA PHE A 150 -5.64 -8.07 5.00
C PHE A 150 -4.18 -7.64 4.83
N LEU A 151 -3.80 -6.52 5.42
CA LEU A 151 -2.45 -6.01 5.47
C LEU A 151 -1.90 -6.20 6.89
N PRO A 152 -1.00 -7.16 7.12
CA PRO A 152 -0.43 -7.39 8.44
C PRO A 152 0.49 -6.23 8.83
N ALA A 153 0.37 -5.80 10.08
CA ALA A 153 1.24 -4.79 10.65
C ALA A 153 2.47 -5.46 11.24
N ASP A 154 3.53 -5.47 10.45
CA ASP A 154 4.84 -5.96 10.83
C ASP A 154 5.74 -4.77 11.18
N ALA A 155 6.18 -4.71 12.42
CA ALA A 155 7.13 -3.70 12.91
C ALA A 155 8.56 -3.94 12.36
N HIS A 156 8.73 -4.51 11.20
CA HIS A 156 10.01 -4.90 10.58
C HIS A 156 10.83 -5.92 11.38
N GLY A 157 10.20 -6.67 12.31
CA GLY A 157 10.93 -7.55 13.22
C GLY A 157 11.95 -6.82 14.10
N LEU A 158 11.98 -5.48 14.06
CA LEU A 158 13.04 -4.68 14.64
C LEU A 158 12.89 -4.52 16.15
N THR A 159 11.65 -4.40 16.65
CA THR A 159 11.41 -4.40 18.10
C THR A 159 9.96 -4.78 18.42
N PRO A 160 9.70 -5.61 19.42
CA PRO A 160 8.36 -5.93 19.90
C PRO A 160 7.56 -4.69 20.35
N GLU A 161 8.23 -3.57 20.57
CA GLU A 161 7.68 -2.31 21.07
C GLU A 161 6.86 -1.56 20.02
N TYR A 162 7.09 -1.84 18.72
CA TYR A 162 6.35 -1.23 17.60
C TYR A 162 5.23 -2.12 17.04
N ASP A 163 4.71 -3.02 17.86
CA ASP A 163 3.56 -3.84 17.52
C ASP A 163 2.38 -2.96 17.06
N GLY A 164 2.08 -3.04 15.79
CA GLY A 164 1.00 -2.27 15.18
C GLY A 164 1.41 -1.26 14.09
N PHE A 165 2.63 -1.37 13.58
CA PHE A 165 3.13 -0.59 12.45
C PHE A 165 3.44 -1.50 11.26
N GLY A 166 3.11 -1.08 10.04
CA GLY A 166 3.43 -1.82 8.82
C GLY A 166 3.76 -0.88 7.68
N CYS A 167 4.63 -1.35 6.77
CA CYS A 167 4.99 -0.62 5.56
C CYS A 167 5.05 -1.54 4.34
N ILE A 168 4.65 -1.01 3.19
CA ILE A 168 4.68 -1.70 1.90
C ILE A 168 5.35 -0.79 0.88
N TRP A 169 6.40 -1.27 0.20
CA TRP A 169 7.06 -0.54 -0.87
C TRP A 169 6.15 -0.32 -2.08
N SER A 170 6.23 0.89 -2.67
CA SER A 170 5.86 1.10 -4.07
C SER A 170 7.05 0.81 -4.99
N SER A 171 6.78 0.76 -6.29
CA SER A 171 7.81 0.70 -7.33
C SER A 171 8.39 2.08 -7.69
N THR A 172 7.79 3.16 -7.19
CA THR A 172 8.07 4.54 -7.63
C THR A 172 9.19 5.18 -6.82
N LEU A 173 10.20 5.68 -7.50
CA LEU A 173 11.28 6.46 -6.92
C LEU A 173 10.77 7.83 -6.48
N TYR A 174 11.19 8.30 -5.31
CA TYR A 174 10.99 9.69 -4.92
C TYR A 174 12.14 10.56 -5.47
N LYS A 175 11.77 11.64 -6.16
CA LYS A 175 12.72 12.65 -6.65
C LYS A 175 12.71 13.84 -5.71
N GLU A 176 13.83 14.06 -5.04
CA GLU A 176 13.96 15.21 -4.14
C GLU A 176 14.03 16.51 -4.96
N PRO A 177 13.15 17.50 -4.68
CA PRO A 177 13.02 18.71 -5.51
C PRO A 177 14.27 19.56 -5.58
N TYR A 178 15.19 19.42 -4.61
CA TYR A 178 16.34 20.31 -4.43
C TYR A 178 17.70 19.63 -4.65
N GLU A 179 17.72 18.30 -4.82
CA GLU A 179 18.97 17.54 -5.02
C GLU A 179 18.82 16.56 -6.19
N GLU A 180 18.99 17.03 -7.43
CA GLU A 180 18.82 16.25 -8.68
C GLU A 180 19.65 14.95 -8.76
N LYS A 181 20.63 14.77 -7.89
CA LYS A 181 21.54 13.60 -7.89
C LYS A 181 21.31 12.63 -6.75
N ARG A 182 20.38 12.91 -5.84
CA ARG A 182 20.15 12.08 -4.67
C ARG A 182 18.88 11.26 -4.87
N HIS A 183 19.06 9.97 -5.15
CA HIS A 183 17.98 9.01 -5.36
C HIS A 183 17.89 8.03 -4.18
N ASP A 184 18.01 8.55 -2.94
CA ASP A 184 18.07 7.72 -1.75
C ASP A 184 16.69 7.27 -1.25
N TYR A 185 15.60 7.82 -1.82
CA TYR A 185 14.24 7.61 -1.36
C TYR A 185 13.35 6.97 -2.42
N ALA A 186 12.39 6.16 -1.97
CA ALA A 186 11.28 5.68 -2.77
C ALA A 186 9.99 5.80 -1.98
N TYR A 187 8.84 5.82 -2.65
CA TYR A 187 7.55 5.88 -1.98
C TYR A 187 7.17 4.54 -1.38
N ASP A 188 6.54 4.60 -0.21
CA ASP A 188 5.91 3.48 0.45
C ASP A 188 4.57 3.87 1.08
N LEU A 189 3.75 2.91 1.38
CA LEU A 189 2.57 3.06 2.23
C LEU A 189 2.93 2.57 3.62
N CYS A 190 2.91 3.48 4.59
CA CYS A 190 3.02 3.16 6.00
C CYS A 190 1.68 3.32 6.71
N PHE A 191 1.38 2.41 7.63
CA PHE A 191 0.16 2.41 8.42
C PHE A 191 0.43 1.96 9.86
N MET A 192 -0.34 2.49 10.80
CA MET A 192 -0.19 2.13 12.21
C MET A 192 -1.53 2.05 12.93
N LYS A 193 -1.51 1.32 14.05
CA LYS A 193 -2.67 1.13 14.92
C LYS A 193 -3.22 2.45 15.45
N PRO A 194 -4.54 2.71 15.36
CA PRO A 194 -5.19 3.80 16.09
C PRO A 194 -5.49 3.39 17.56
N PRO A 195 -5.53 4.32 18.53
CA PRO A 195 -4.94 5.63 18.47
C PRO A 195 -3.42 5.54 18.44
N ARG A 196 -2.75 6.59 17.97
CA ARG A 196 -1.29 6.63 17.88
C ARG A 196 -0.67 6.25 19.23
N VAL A 197 0.27 5.31 19.21
CA VAL A 197 1.18 5.16 20.32
C VAL A 197 2.05 6.40 20.32
N SER A 198 2.02 7.20 21.40
CA SER A 198 3.00 8.27 21.58
C SER A 198 4.36 7.58 21.75
N ILE A 199 5.19 7.67 20.74
CA ILE A 199 6.58 7.21 20.79
C ILE A 199 7.26 8.09 21.83
N PRO A 200 7.90 7.50 22.88
CA PRO A 200 8.62 8.30 23.85
C PRO A 200 9.64 9.20 23.14
N TYR A 201 9.73 10.44 23.55
CA TYR A 201 10.51 11.52 22.93
C TYR A 201 12.03 11.25 22.88
N GLU A 202 12.50 10.15 23.46
CA GLU A 202 13.93 9.80 23.59
C GLU A 202 14.53 9.13 22.34
N TYR A 203 13.69 8.70 21.40
CA TYR A 203 14.14 8.11 20.15
C TYR A 203 13.54 8.93 19.00
N SER A 204 14.39 9.60 18.24
CA SER A 204 13.95 10.17 16.97
C SER A 204 13.58 8.99 16.06
N PHE A 205 12.45 9.08 15.37
CA PHE A 205 12.03 8.06 14.41
C PHE A 205 13.07 7.90 13.30
N ASP A 206 13.82 8.96 13.00
CA ASP A 206 14.94 8.99 12.07
C ASP A 206 16.11 8.06 12.52
N ASP A 207 16.30 7.91 13.84
CA ASP A 207 17.34 7.02 14.38
C ASP A 207 16.94 5.54 14.32
N LEU A 208 15.63 5.24 14.30
CA LEU A 208 15.12 3.87 14.35
C LEU A 208 14.77 3.27 12.99
N VAL A 209 14.33 4.08 12.04
CA VAL A 209 13.76 3.57 10.77
C VAL A 209 14.32 4.29 9.55
N GLY A 210 15.13 5.35 9.72
CA GLY A 210 15.63 6.16 8.60
C GLY A 210 14.50 6.74 7.74
N VAL A 211 13.30 6.85 8.30
CA VAL A 211 12.10 7.36 7.65
C VAL A 211 11.91 8.77 8.14
N GLY A 212 11.68 9.71 7.25
CA GLY A 212 11.30 11.09 7.58
C GLY A 212 9.95 11.22 8.31
N PHE A 213 9.71 10.37 9.30
CA PHE A 213 8.54 10.40 10.16
C PHE A 213 8.76 11.34 11.34
N SER A 214 8.49 12.60 11.14
CA SER A 214 8.28 13.46 12.29
C SER A 214 6.85 13.29 12.80
N SER A 215 6.69 12.62 13.93
CA SER A 215 5.40 12.54 14.65
C SER A 215 4.87 13.92 15.09
N THR A 216 5.65 14.96 14.90
CA THR A 216 5.35 16.36 15.23
C THR A 216 4.86 17.18 14.04
N LEU A 217 4.86 16.62 12.81
CA LEU A 217 4.35 17.37 11.65
C LEU A 217 2.84 17.53 11.74
N PRO A 218 2.32 18.76 11.63
CA PRO A 218 0.89 19.01 11.54
C PRO A 218 0.33 18.29 10.30
N GLY A 219 -0.65 17.40 10.47
CA GLY A 219 -1.33 16.70 9.37
C GLY A 219 -0.91 15.24 9.18
N TRP A 220 -0.10 14.66 10.07
CA TRP A 220 0.21 13.23 10.03
C TRP A 220 -1.07 12.39 10.19
N LYS A 221 -1.29 11.48 9.24
CA LYS A 221 -2.44 10.56 9.23
C LYS A 221 -1.96 9.16 9.66
N GLU A 222 -2.88 8.33 10.13
CA GLU A 222 -2.60 6.91 10.46
C GLU A 222 -2.21 6.07 9.24
N LEU A 223 -2.49 6.60 8.04
CA LEU A 223 -2.20 6.03 6.73
C LEU A 223 -1.49 7.08 5.90
N ASN A 224 -0.28 6.81 5.44
CA ASN A 224 0.50 7.74 4.62
C ASN A 224 1.23 7.01 3.50
N VAL A 225 1.11 7.54 2.28
CA VAL A 225 2.05 7.27 1.21
C VAL A 225 3.13 8.35 1.28
N THR A 226 4.38 7.94 1.52
CA THR A 226 5.47 8.86 1.88
C THR A 226 6.82 8.37 1.36
N PRO A 227 7.79 9.26 1.14
CA PRO A 227 9.15 8.84 0.82
C PRO A 227 9.86 8.21 2.02
N SER A 228 10.57 7.12 1.78
CA SER A 228 11.39 6.43 2.76
C SER A 228 12.75 6.06 2.17
N TYR A 229 13.79 5.95 3.00
CA TYR A 229 15.11 5.50 2.57
C TYR A 229 15.05 4.12 1.93
N ARG A 230 15.61 3.98 0.72
CA ARG A 230 15.60 2.75 -0.08
C ARG A 230 16.35 1.58 0.55
N ASP A 231 17.25 1.84 1.48
CA ASP A 231 18.03 0.83 2.19
C ASP A 231 17.26 0.19 3.38
N ILE A 232 16.07 0.68 3.68
CA ILE A 232 15.18 0.05 4.66
C ILE A 232 14.48 -1.15 4.00
N ALA A 233 14.42 -2.27 4.71
CA ALA A 233 13.74 -3.45 4.23
C ALA A 233 12.24 -3.38 4.58
N LYS A 234 11.36 -3.59 3.60
CA LYS A 234 9.90 -3.56 3.77
C LYS A 234 9.23 -4.69 3.00
N CYS A 235 7.99 -4.97 3.36
CA CYS A 235 7.16 -5.93 2.65
C CYS A 235 6.76 -5.44 1.25
N ILE A 236 6.41 -6.40 0.39
CA ILE A 236 5.85 -6.12 -0.93
C ILE A 236 4.48 -6.78 -1.02
N ARG A 237 3.43 -6.01 -1.30
CA ARG A 237 2.10 -6.49 -1.67
C ARG A 237 1.94 -6.35 -3.18
N PRO A 238 2.01 -7.45 -3.95
CA PRO A 238 1.92 -7.37 -5.41
C PRO A 238 0.56 -6.93 -5.92
N VAL A 239 0.58 -6.37 -7.12
CA VAL A 239 -0.60 -6.08 -7.92
C VAL A 239 -0.49 -6.72 -9.30
N THR A 240 -1.62 -6.80 -10.00
CA THR A 240 -1.69 -7.17 -11.40
C THR A 240 -2.68 -6.27 -12.11
N ASP A 241 -2.39 -5.96 -13.38
CA ASP A 241 -3.31 -5.19 -14.20
C ASP A 241 -4.62 -5.96 -14.41
N ARG A 242 -5.69 -5.24 -14.65
CA ARG A 242 -7.02 -5.78 -14.99
C ARG A 242 -7.04 -6.40 -16.37
#